data_38ed5dfa8c259a5650251ca5d4b9860d
#
_entry.id   38ed5dfa8c259a5650251ca5d4b9860d
#
_cell.length_a   1.000
_cell.length_b   1.000
_cell.length_c   1.000
_cell.angle_alpha   90.00
_cell.angle_beta   90.00
_cell.angle_gamma   90.00
#
_symmetry.space_group_name_H-M   'P 1'
#
loop_
_entity.id
_entity.type
_entity.pdbx_description
1 polymer ?
#
loop_
_entity_poly.entity_id
_entity_poly.type
_entity_poly.pdbx_seq_one_letter_code
_entity_poly.pdbx_strand_id
1 'polypeptide(L)'
;GSTAGIVFFHHVHASHRFYLTDYIARRDGRLNLVAAMFFAHEMTHVWQWQNRERTGYHPTRAFAEHLRTADPYLFDGESENAFLDYGYEQQASLVEEFVCCMALDPDGARTARLRALLEEEMPVAQDLPLIEQVEVLVPWEGVERRGICS
;
A
#
# COMPACT_ATOMS: atom_id res chain seq x y z
N GLY A 1 15.44 9.65 -9.34
CA GLY A 1 15.18 8.70 -8.27
C GLY A 1 15.31 7.28 -8.81
N SER A 2 15.89 6.34 -8.06
CA SER A 2 15.93 4.94 -8.46
C SER A 2 14.57 4.33 -8.16
N THR A 3 13.92 3.77 -9.16
CA THR A 3 12.66 3.03 -9.00
C THR A 3 12.90 1.83 -8.06
N ALA A 4 12.13 1.74 -6.98
CA ALA A 4 12.26 0.67 -6.00
C ALA A 4 11.75 -0.66 -6.56
N GLY A 5 10.65 -0.61 -7.30
CA GLY A 5 10.04 -1.75 -7.98
C GLY A 5 9.37 -1.32 -9.28
N ILE A 6 8.96 -2.29 -10.05
CA ILE A 6 8.12 -2.14 -11.23
C ILE A 6 7.33 -3.42 -11.44
N VAL A 7 6.06 -3.31 -11.79
CA VAL A 7 5.19 -4.45 -12.07
C VAL A 7 4.90 -4.54 -13.56
N PHE A 8 5.19 -5.70 -14.13
CA PHE A 8 4.73 -6.07 -15.46
C PHE A 8 3.75 -7.24 -15.35
N PHE A 9 2.50 -6.97 -15.63
CA PHE A 9 1.39 -7.92 -15.55
C PHE A 9 1.24 -8.49 -14.13
N HIS A 10 1.74 -9.70 -13.88
CA HIS A 10 1.74 -10.37 -12.57
C HIS A 10 3.15 -10.64 -12.04
N HIS A 11 4.16 -9.98 -12.61
CA HIS A 11 5.55 -10.10 -12.16
C HIS A 11 6.01 -8.79 -11.50
N VAL A 12 6.40 -8.89 -10.23
CA VAL A 12 7.04 -7.80 -9.49
C VAL A 12 8.56 -7.89 -9.69
N HIS A 13 9.14 -6.82 -10.18
CA HIS A 13 10.58 -6.68 -10.37
C HIS A 13 11.11 -5.69 -9.33
N ALA A 14 11.57 -6.18 -8.19
CA ALA A 14 12.24 -5.35 -7.20
C ALA A 14 13.68 -5.08 -7.60
N SER A 15 14.15 -3.85 -7.39
CA SER A 15 15.57 -3.54 -7.56
C SER A 15 16.39 -4.31 -6.52
N HIS A 16 17.64 -4.62 -6.82
CA HIS A 16 18.52 -5.40 -5.94
C HIS A 16 18.58 -4.88 -4.49
N ARG A 17 18.43 -3.57 -4.30
CA ARG A 17 18.44 -2.94 -2.96
C ARG A 17 17.17 -3.19 -2.16
N PHE A 18 16.05 -3.47 -2.84
CA PHE A 18 14.73 -3.68 -2.26
C PHE A 18 14.29 -5.15 -2.32
N TYR A 19 15.13 -6.03 -2.87
CA TYR A 19 14.83 -7.46 -2.89
C TYR A 19 15.01 -8.07 -1.50
N LEU A 20 13.94 -8.68 -1.00
CA LEU A 20 13.93 -9.44 0.25
C LEU A 20 13.37 -10.84 -0.02
N THR A 21 13.82 -11.80 0.78
CA THR A 21 13.26 -13.17 0.73
C THR A 21 11.88 -13.25 1.40
N ASP A 22 11.58 -12.29 2.28
CA ASP A 22 10.29 -12.11 2.93
C ASP A 22 10.08 -10.61 3.19
N TYR A 23 9.00 -10.09 2.64
CA TYR A 23 8.64 -8.66 2.77
C TYR A 23 7.79 -8.38 4.01
N ILE A 24 7.31 -9.41 4.71
CA ILE A 24 6.39 -9.26 5.83
C ILE A 24 7.12 -9.50 7.14
N ALA A 25 7.66 -10.70 7.32
CA ALA A 25 8.29 -11.08 8.57
C ALA A 25 9.82 -11.02 8.48
N ARG A 26 10.43 -10.52 9.56
CA ARG A 26 11.87 -10.68 9.78
C ARG A 26 12.17 -12.03 10.41
N ARG A 27 13.44 -12.41 10.42
CA ARG A 27 13.90 -13.66 11.08
C ARG A 27 13.57 -13.71 12.57
N ASP A 28 13.41 -12.57 13.22
CA ASP A 28 13.02 -12.44 14.63
C ASP A 28 11.49 -12.42 14.84
N GLY A 29 10.70 -12.64 13.77
CA GLY A 29 9.24 -12.68 13.80
C GLY A 29 8.55 -11.33 13.76
N ARG A 30 9.31 -10.21 13.81
CA ARG A 30 8.72 -8.87 13.79
C ARG A 30 8.32 -8.47 12.37
N LEU A 31 7.23 -7.69 12.25
CA LEU A 31 6.79 -7.10 10.99
C LEU A 31 7.79 -6.04 10.51
N ASN A 32 8.30 -6.20 9.29
CA ASN A 32 9.05 -5.13 8.62
C ASN A 32 8.07 -4.22 7.89
N LEU A 33 7.61 -3.16 8.58
CA LEU A 33 6.53 -2.33 8.07
C LEU A 33 6.82 -1.71 6.69
N VAL A 34 8.01 -1.14 6.50
CA VAL A 34 8.37 -0.51 5.22
C VAL A 34 8.39 -1.53 4.08
N ALA A 35 8.90 -2.73 4.34
CA ALA A 35 8.90 -3.79 3.34
C ALA A 35 7.47 -4.31 3.05
N ALA A 36 6.63 -4.42 4.08
CA ALA A 36 5.23 -4.82 3.92
C ALA A 36 4.43 -3.77 3.13
N MET A 37 4.64 -2.48 3.41
CA MET A 37 4.05 -1.37 2.66
C MET A 37 4.46 -1.42 1.18
N PHE A 38 5.76 -1.51 0.89
CA PHE A 38 6.27 -1.66 -0.46
C PHE A 38 5.66 -2.87 -1.17
N PHE A 39 5.62 -4.02 -0.51
CA PHE A 39 5.04 -5.23 -1.08
C PHE A 39 3.54 -5.07 -1.40
N ALA A 40 2.78 -4.47 -0.50
CA ALA A 40 1.36 -4.19 -0.70
C ALA A 40 1.12 -3.24 -1.88
N HIS A 41 1.96 -2.20 -2.02
CA HIS A 41 1.95 -1.29 -3.16
C HIS A 41 2.11 -2.06 -4.49
N GLU A 42 3.18 -2.83 -4.62
CA GLU A 42 3.46 -3.58 -5.85
C GLU A 42 2.40 -4.66 -6.13
N MET A 43 1.87 -5.32 -5.08
CA MET A 43 0.78 -6.29 -5.23
C MET A 43 -0.53 -5.64 -5.66
N THR A 44 -0.75 -4.36 -5.36
CA THR A 44 -1.89 -3.61 -5.88
C THR A 44 -1.83 -3.50 -7.41
N HIS A 45 -0.66 -3.27 -7.99
CA HIS A 45 -0.51 -3.27 -9.44
C HIS A 45 -0.77 -4.64 -10.07
N VAL A 46 -0.38 -5.73 -9.38
CA VAL A 46 -0.76 -7.09 -9.80
C VAL A 46 -2.27 -7.26 -9.78
N TRP A 47 -2.93 -6.83 -8.71
CA TRP A 47 -4.39 -6.88 -8.58
C TRP A 47 -5.07 -6.03 -9.67
N GLN A 48 -4.60 -4.81 -9.94
CA GLN A 48 -5.10 -3.95 -11.02
C GLN A 48 -5.03 -4.64 -12.37
N TRP A 49 -3.92 -5.33 -12.67
CA TRP A 49 -3.78 -6.10 -13.89
C TRP A 49 -4.72 -7.30 -13.95
N GLN A 50 -4.85 -8.05 -12.87
CA GLN A 50 -5.76 -9.19 -12.80
C GLN A 50 -7.23 -8.77 -13.02
N ASN A 51 -7.59 -7.59 -12.55
CA ASN A 51 -8.90 -6.99 -12.69
C ASN A 51 -8.99 -5.92 -13.80
N ARG A 52 -8.13 -5.98 -14.80
CA ARG A 52 -7.96 -4.93 -15.83
C ARG A 52 -9.22 -4.60 -16.62
N GLU A 53 -10.16 -5.52 -16.74
CA GLU A 53 -11.44 -5.27 -17.39
C GLU A 53 -12.28 -4.24 -16.61
N ARG A 54 -12.14 -4.21 -15.31
CA ARG A 54 -12.81 -3.29 -14.40
C ARG A 54 -11.98 -2.04 -14.11
N THR A 55 -10.69 -2.22 -13.83
CA THR A 55 -9.78 -1.12 -13.46
C THR A 55 -9.28 -0.33 -14.67
N GLY A 56 -9.34 -0.88 -15.87
CA GLY A 56 -8.72 -0.30 -17.05
C GLY A 56 -7.20 -0.28 -17.04
N TYR A 57 -6.58 -0.94 -16.05
CA TYR A 57 -5.13 -0.93 -15.86
C TYR A 57 -4.39 -1.54 -17.05
N HIS A 58 -3.33 -0.86 -17.45
CA HIS A 58 -2.30 -1.38 -18.34
C HIS A 58 -0.96 -0.76 -17.95
N PRO A 59 0.16 -1.50 -17.95
CA PRO A 59 1.47 -0.97 -17.54
C PRO A 59 1.88 0.31 -18.26
N THR A 60 1.53 0.46 -19.54
CA THR A 60 1.82 1.68 -20.31
C THR A 60 0.98 2.88 -19.87
N ARG A 61 -0.24 2.66 -19.35
CA ARG A 61 -1.09 3.74 -18.82
C ARG A 61 -0.58 4.20 -17.47
N ALA A 62 -0.21 3.28 -16.58
CA ALA A 62 0.42 3.59 -15.30
C ALA A 62 1.74 4.37 -15.51
N PHE A 63 2.56 3.95 -16.47
CA PHE A 63 3.78 4.70 -16.84
C PHE A 63 3.47 6.10 -17.39
N ALA A 64 2.43 6.23 -18.23
CA ALA A 64 2.01 7.53 -18.76
C ALA A 64 1.48 8.47 -17.66
N GLU A 65 0.82 7.93 -16.62
CA GLU A 65 0.39 8.67 -15.45
C GLU A 65 1.60 9.24 -14.68
N HIS A 66 2.62 8.43 -14.47
CA HIS A 66 3.90 8.84 -13.89
C HIS A 66 4.57 10.03 -14.62
N LEU A 67 4.45 10.05 -15.95
CA LEU A 67 5.03 11.13 -16.76
C LEU A 67 4.18 12.42 -16.76
N ARG A 68 2.89 12.33 -16.49
CA ARG A 68 1.95 13.46 -16.59
C ARG A 68 1.69 14.16 -15.28
N THR A 69 1.89 13.48 -14.17
CA THR A 69 1.58 13.97 -12.82
C THR A 69 2.88 14.33 -12.11
N ALA A 70 2.92 15.53 -11.51
CA ALA A 70 4.11 15.99 -10.77
C ALA A 70 4.44 15.09 -9.58
N ASP A 71 3.40 14.55 -8.93
CA ASP A 71 3.49 13.53 -7.90
C ASP A 71 2.31 12.54 -8.07
N PRO A 72 2.53 11.38 -8.72
CA PRO A 72 1.47 10.41 -8.96
C PRO A 72 0.99 9.70 -7.70
N TYR A 73 1.72 9.83 -6.59
CA TYR A 73 1.39 9.19 -5.30
C TYR A 73 0.54 10.08 -4.40
N LEU A 74 0.48 11.39 -4.69
CA LEU A 74 -0.27 12.33 -3.86
C LEU A 74 -1.77 12.18 -4.09
N PHE A 75 -2.52 11.93 -3.04
CA PHE A 75 -3.98 11.86 -3.05
C PHE A 75 -4.58 12.63 -1.88
N ASP A 76 -5.82 13.07 -2.05
CA ASP A 76 -6.62 13.65 -0.99
C ASP A 76 -7.35 12.53 -0.23
N GLY A 77 -6.85 12.18 0.95
CA GLY A 77 -7.43 11.13 1.80
C GLY A 77 -8.77 11.51 2.44
N GLU A 78 -9.21 12.77 2.30
CA GLU A 78 -10.51 13.26 2.79
C GLU A 78 -11.56 13.35 1.68
N SER A 79 -11.19 13.03 0.43
CA SER A 79 -12.13 13.04 -0.69
C SER A 79 -13.17 11.92 -0.57
N GLU A 80 -14.36 12.15 -1.13
CA GLU A 80 -15.45 11.16 -1.20
C GLU A 80 -15.36 10.31 -2.50
N ASN A 81 -14.22 10.28 -3.15
CA ASN A 81 -14.00 9.50 -4.35
C ASN A 81 -14.06 8.00 -4.04
N ALA A 82 -14.65 7.22 -4.95
CA ALA A 82 -14.55 5.77 -4.90
C ALA A 82 -13.12 5.31 -5.22
N PHE A 83 -12.73 4.11 -4.78
CA PHE A 83 -11.36 3.61 -4.95
C PHE A 83 -10.89 3.63 -6.42
N LEU A 84 -11.75 3.28 -7.37
CA LEU A 84 -11.40 3.26 -8.80
C LEU A 84 -11.33 4.63 -9.45
N ASP A 85 -11.78 5.71 -8.79
CA ASP A 85 -11.67 7.09 -9.29
C ASP A 85 -10.25 7.67 -9.09
N TYR A 86 -9.46 7.03 -8.22
CA TYR A 86 -8.06 7.40 -8.02
C TYR A 86 -7.17 6.86 -9.15
N GLY A 87 -6.08 7.55 -9.43
CA GLY A 87 -5.04 7.07 -10.34
C GLY A 87 -4.41 5.76 -9.86
N TYR A 88 -3.73 5.05 -10.74
CA TYR A 88 -3.20 3.71 -10.43
C TYR A 88 -2.19 3.72 -9.29
N GLU A 89 -1.28 4.71 -9.28
CA GLU A 89 -0.30 4.89 -8.21
C GLU A 89 -0.96 5.36 -6.91
N GLN A 90 -1.99 6.21 -7.00
CA GLN A 90 -2.76 6.64 -5.85
C GLN A 90 -3.49 5.46 -5.20
N GLN A 91 -4.10 4.57 -5.99
CA GLN A 91 -4.72 3.35 -5.50
C GLN A 91 -3.70 2.47 -4.74
N ALA A 92 -2.50 2.30 -5.30
CA ALA A 92 -1.43 1.56 -4.64
C ALA A 92 -0.97 2.25 -3.34
N SER A 93 -0.89 3.58 -3.32
CA SER A 93 -0.54 4.36 -2.14
C SER A 93 -1.61 4.29 -1.04
N LEU A 94 -2.90 4.25 -1.41
CA LEU A 94 -4.01 4.03 -0.46
C LEU A 94 -3.90 2.66 0.24
N VAL A 95 -3.56 1.60 -0.51
CA VAL A 95 -3.33 0.27 0.06
C VAL A 95 -2.09 0.25 0.95
N GLU A 96 -1.01 0.89 0.51
CA GLU A 96 0.22 1.04 1.29
C GLU A 96 -0.05 1.74 2.63
N GLU A 97 -0.80 2.84 2.60
CA GLU A 97 -1.19 3.59 3.80
C GLU A 97 -2.09 2.76 4.71
N PHE A 98 -3.05 2.01 4.14
CA PHE A 98 -3.90 1.11 4.92
C PHE A 98 -3.07 0.07 5.69
N VAL A 99 -2.04 -0.52 5.07
CA VAL A 99 -1.12 -1.45 5.74
C VAL A 99 -0.41 -0.77 6.90
N CYS A 100 0.06 0.46 6.71
CA CYS A 100 0.69 1.26 7.76
C CYS A 100 -0.27 1.50 8.93
N CYS A 101 -1.47 2.00 8.63
CA CYS A 101 -2.48 2.32 9.63
C CYS A 101 -2.96 1.09 10.38
N MET A 102 -3.18 -0.02 9.69
CA MET A 102 -3.56 -1.29 10.33
C MET A 102 -2.49 -1.80 11.30
N ALA A 103 -1.21 -1.60 10.98
CA ALA A 103 -0.12 -2.06 11.84
C ALA A 103 0.12 -1.15 13.05
N LEU A 104 -0.13 0.15 12.92
CA LEU A 104 0.24 1.14 13.95
C LEU A 104 -0.94 1.69 14.75
N ASP A 105 -2.10 1.82 14.13
CA ASP A 105 -3.29 2.43 14.72
C ASP A 105 -4.58 1.81 14.14
N PRO A 106 -4.84 0.51 14.43
CA PRO A 106 -5.94 -0.24 13.82
C PRO A 106 -7.32 0.35 14.11
N ASP A 107 -7.45 1.07 15.23
CA ASP A 107 -8.70 1.70 15.69
C ASP A 107 -8.82 3.18 15.23
N GLY A 108 -7.85 3.70 14.48
CA GLY A 108 -7.84 5.06 13.99
C GLY A 108 -8.98 5.36 13.02
N ALA A 109 -9.48 6.59 13.02
CA ALA A 109 -10.58 7.00 12.12
C ALA A 109 -10.17 6.89 10.64
N ARG A 110 -8.92 7.24 10.33
CA ARG A 110 -8.35 7.09 8.99
C ARG A 110 -8.22 5.62 8.59
N THR A 111 -7.83 4.74 9.51
CA THR A 111 -7.81 3.29 9.28
C THR A 111 -9.18 2.76 8.89
N ALA A 112 -10.22 3.19 9.61
CA ALA A 112 -11.60 2.81 9.31
C ALA A 112 -12.06 3.31 7.94
N ARG A 113 -11.72 4.56 7.56
CA ARG A 113 -12.05 5.12 6.24
C ARG A 113 -11.34 4.37 5.11
N LEU A 114 -10.03 4.11 5.26
CA LEU A 114 -9.27 3.35 4.26
C LEU A 114 -9.81 1.93 4.11
N ARG A 115 -10.17 1.28 5.21
CA ARG A 115 -10.82 -0.03 5.18
C ARG A 115 -12.10 0.02 4.37
N ALA A 116 -13.02 0.94 4.68
CA ALA A 116 -14.30 1.06 3.98
C ALA A 116 -14.10 1.29 2.47
N LEU A 117 -13.15 2.15 2.10
CA LEU A 117 -12.82 2.43 0.71
C LEU A 117 -12.31 1.19 -0.03
N LEU A 118 -11.43 0.40 0.61
CA LEU A 118 -10.85 -0.79 0.00
C LEU A 118 -11.83 -1.95 -0.08
N GLU A 119 -12.72 -2.10 0.91
CA GLU A 119 -13.73 -3.16 0.94
C GLU A 119 -14.72 -3.10 -0.23
N GLU A 120 -14.88 -1.93 -0.88
CA GLU A 120 -15.70 -1.78 -2.08
C GLU A 120 -15.15 -2.62 -3.26
N GLU A 121 -13.84 -2.83 -3.31
CA GLU A 121 -13.16 -3.38 -4.48
C GLU A 121 -12.31 -4.62 -4.19
N MET A 122 -11.82 -4.76 -2.97
CA MET A 122 -10.91 -5.81 -2.55
C MET A 122 -11.47 -6.58 -1.36
N PRO A 123 -11.25 -7.91 -1.27
CA PRO A 123 -11.61 -8.67 -0.09
C PRO A 123 -10.64 -8.35 1.07
N VAL A 124 -10.88 -7.25 1.76
CA VAL A 124 -10.13 -6.93 2.97
C VAL A 124 -10.63 -7.81 4.11
N ALA A 125 -9.75 -8.63 4.69
CA ALA A 125 -10.12 -9.52 5.78
C ALA A 125 -10.61 -8.70 6.99
N GLN A 126 -11.80 -9.02 7.49
CA GLN A 126 -12.39 -8.34 8.66
C GLN A 126 -11.67 -8.72 9.95
N ASP A 127 -11.20 -9.97 10.02
CA ASP A 127 -10.49 -10.53 11.17
C ASP A 127 -8.99 -10.63 10.90
N LEU A 128 -8.33 -9.49 10.72
CA LEU A 128 -6.87 -9.47 10.67
C LEU A 128 -6.32 -9.69 12.09
N PRO A 129 -5.35 -10.60 12.28
CA PRO A 129 -4.70 -10.74 13.56
C PRO A 129 -4.06 -9.41 13.97
N LEU A 130 -4.40 -8.94 15.17
CA LEU A 130 -3.77 -7.74 15.71
C LEU A 130 -2.29 -8.02 15.95
N ILE A 131 -1.46 -7.19 15.37
CA ILE A 131 -0.01 -7.21 15.62
C ILE A 131 0.25 -6.21 16.74
N GLU A 132 0.89 -6.65 17.82
CA GLU A 132 1.30 -5.72 18.87
C GLU A 132 2.28 -4.69 18.30
N GLN A 133 2.12 -3.42 18.67
CA GLN A 133 2.96 -2.33 18.13
C GLN A 133 4.46 -2.56 18.39
N VAL A 134 4.81 -3.27 19.44
CA VAL A 134 6.21 -3.61 19.76
C VAL A 134 6.80 -4.60 18.74
N GLU A 135 5.97 -5.35 18.07
CA GLU A 135 6.38 -6.31 17.03
C GLU A 135 6.53 -5.67 15.65
N VAL A 136 6.23 -4.38 15.53
CA VAL A 136 6.34 -3.62 14.28
C VAL A 136 7.63 -2.84 14.25
N LEU A 137 8.47 -3.15 13.27
CA LEU A 137 9.69 -2.41 12.99
C LEU A 137 9.41 -1.23 12.07
N VAL A 138 9.78 -0.06 12.53
CA VAL A 138 9.71 1.18 11.76
C VAL A 138 11.10 1.81 11.68
N PRO A 139 11.41 2.55 10.59
CA PRO A 139 12.73 3.15 10.37
C PRO A 139 12.97 4.43 11.18
N TRP A 140 11.94 4.94 11.84
CA TRP A 140 12.02 6.18 12.63
C TRP A 140 11.97 5.88 14.14
N GLU A 141 12.72 6.65 14.90
CA GLU A 141 12.74 6.59 16.34
C GLU A 141 12.03 7.80 16.96
N GLY A 142 11.45 7.60 18.15
CA GLY A 142 10.83 8.69 18.94
C GLY A 142 9.51 9.24 18.42
N VAL A 143 8.91 8.61 17.40
CA VAL A 143 7.59 9.02 16.89
C VAL A 143 6.50 8.37 17.74
N GLU A 144 5.55 9.19 18.23
CA GLU A 144 4.32 8.68 18.86
C GLU A 144 3.48 7.98 17.78
N ARG A 145 3.18 6.72 18.02
CA ARG A 145 2.47 5.87 17.04
C ARG A 145 0.96 5.85 17.28
N ARG A 146 0.53 6.09 18.54
CA ARG A 146 -0.89 6.11 18.89
C ARG A 146 -1.55 7.33 18.26
N GLY A 147 -2.65 7.12 17.56
CA GLY A 147 -3.38 8.19 16.88
C GLY A 147 -2.69 8.71 15.61
N ILE A 148 -1.68 7.98 15.07
CA ILE A 148 -1.00 8.37 13.83
C ILE A 148 -1.96 8.33 12.62
N CYS A 149 -3.02 7.55 12.74
CA CYS A 149 -4.09 7.41 11.73
C CYS A 149 -5.46 7.88 12.27
N SER A 150 -5.45 8.87 13.15
CA SER A 150 -6.69 9.44 13.71
C SER A 150 -7.35 10.42 12.75
#